data_97216b0918ff45e34021291fcf550d19
#
_entry.id   97216b0918ff45e34021291fcf550d19
#
_cell.length_a   1.000
_cell.length_b   1.000
_cell.length_c   1.000
_cell.angle_alpha   90.00
_cell.angle_beta   90.00
_cell.angle_gamma   90.00
#
_symmetry.space_group_name_H-M   'P 1'
#
loop_
_entity.id
_entity.type
_entity.pdbx_description
1 polymer ?
#
loop_
_entity_poly.entity_id
_entity_poly.type
_entity_poly.pdbx_seq_one_letter_code
_entity_poly.pdbx_strand_id
1 'polypeptide(L)'
;YTERKENHLTVTVGPRQGKYRNMPTDRQFKIKVLGSAIPETITINGNKAEYEYIGDELALLITIPQTICDQEKTIEIQYPTSIPELNDGIVSQFKRFSKAITALKYRDAGIVLTPAMGATEATSIALTYSPERFNELIETFKRNYSQMPEMLKEQKLNEANSQWFMKAIGWKK
;
A
#
# COMPACT_ATOMS: atom_id res chain seq x y z
N TYR A 1 18.43 -9.13 0.56
CA TYR A 1 18.76 -8.42 1.82
C TYR A 1 18.11 -7.05 1.82
N THR A 2 17.68 -6.57 2.99
CA THR A 2 17.14 -5.22 3.18
C THR A 2 17.79 -4.59 4.40
N GLU A 3 18.14 -3.32 4.30
CA GLU A 3 18.65 -2.51 5.42
C GLU A 3 17.91 -1.18 5.44
N ARG A 4 17.45 -0.76 6.64
CA ARG A 4 16.82 0.54 6.84
C ARG A 4 17.62 1.35 7.84
N LYS A 5 17.98 2.57 7.46
CA LYS A 5 18.62 3.57 8.32
C LYS A 5 17.82 4.86 8.24
N GLU A 6 17.18 5.24 9.33
CA GLU A 6 16.32 6.43 9.38
C GLU A 6 15.30 6.49 8.22
N ASN A 7 15.45 7.45 7.33
CA ASN A 7 14.60 7.66 6.17
C ASN A 7 15.15 7.04 4.87
N HIS A 8 16.16 6.17 4.98
CA HIS A 8 16.78 5.48 3.84
C HIS A 8 16.54 3.96 3.93
N LEU A 9 16.07 3.35 2.85
CA LEU A 9 15.89 1.91 2.70
C LEU A 9 16.73 1.41 1.54
N THR A 10 17.63 0.47 1.81
CA THR A 10 18.40 -0.24 0.77
C THR A 10 17.85 -1.64 0.61
N VAL A 11 17.58 -2.04 -0.63
CA VAL A 11 17.18 -3.39 -1.00
C VAL A 11 18.23 -3.96 -1.93
N THR A 12 18.87 -5.06 -1.54
CA THR A 12 19.88 -5.75 -2.36
C THR A 12 19.34 -7.07 -2.90
N VAL A 13 19.34 -7.20 -4.20
CA VAL A 13 19.10 -8.46 -4.90
C VAL A 13 20.47 -9.02 -5.33
N GLY A 14 20.95 -10.01 -4.59
CA GLY A 14 22.25 -10.63 -4.83
C GLY A 14 22.33 -11.35 -6.18
N PRO A 15 23.55 -11.68 -6.63
CA PRO A 15 23.74 -12.46 -7.83
C PRO A 15 23.12 -13.85 -7.64
N ARG A 16 22.64 -14.44 -8.72
CA ARG A 16 22.10 -15.79 -8.67
C ARG A 16 23.18 -16.79 -8.25
N GLN A 17 22.74 -17.84 -7.54
CA GLN A 17 23.60 -18.94 -7.15
C GLN A 17 23.12 -20.24 -7.81
N GLY A 18 24.06 -21.13 -8.08
CA GLY A 18 23.80 -22.44 -8.69
C GLY A 18 23.58 -22.37 -10.21
N LYS A 19 23.47 -23.55 -10.83
CA LYS A 19 23.23 -23.73 -12.27
C LYS A 19 22.33 -24.93 -12.52
N TYR A 20 21.44 -24.81 -13.50
CA TYR A 20 20.63 -25.92 -14.02
C TYR A 20 20.47 -25.77 -15.55
N ARG A 21 20.06 -26.86 -16.21
CA ARG A 21 19.89 -26.88 -17.65
C ARG A 21 18.83 -25.86 -18.10
N ASN A 22 19.13 -25.06 -19.11
CA ASN A 22 18.27 -23.99 -19.65
C ASN A 22 17.96 -22.87 -18.65
N MET A 23 18.84 -22.62 -17.71
CA MET A 23 18.69 -21.52 -16.76
C MET A 23 18.72 -20.17 -17.47
N PRO A 24 17.73 -19.27 -17.24
CA PRO A 24 17.73 -17.94 -17.83
C PRO A 24 18.98 -17.15 -17.39
N THR A 25 19.61 -16.46 -18.32
CA THR A 25 20.78 -15.60 -18.06
C THR A 25 20.40 -14.22 -17.55
N ASP A 26 19.21 -13.77 -17.91
CA ASP A 26 18.68 -12.45 -17.61
C ASP A 26 17.21 -12.54 -17.20
N ARG A 27 16.77 -11.59 -16.38
CA ARG A 27 15.38 -11.48 -15.90
C ARG A 27 15.01 -10.03 -15.64
N GLN A 28 13.72 -9.74 -15.73
CA GLN A 28 13.10 -8.59 -15.11
C GLN A 28 12.79 -8.92 -13.65
N PHE A 29 13.02 -7.98 -12.73
CA PHE A 29 12.64 -8.12 -11.35
C PHE A 29 11.57 -7.08 -10.99
N LYS A 30 10.59 -7.47 -10.18
CA LYS A 30 9.62 -6.58 -9.58
C LYS A 30 9.79 -6.63 -8.06
N ILE A 31 10.15 -5.50 -7.47
CA ILE A 31 10.35 -5.34 -6.04
C ILE A 31 9.14 -4.61 -5.48
N LYS A 32 8.41 -5.27 -4.59
CA LYS A 32 7.26 -4.68 -3.89
C LYS A 32 7.62 -4.38 -2.45
N VAL A 33 7.60 -3.11 -2.08
CA VAL A 33 7.87 -2.65 -0.71
C VAL A 33 6.53 -2.35 -0.05
N LEU A 34 6.13 -3.19 0.89
CA LEU A 34 4.87 -3.06 1.62
C LEU A 34 5.00 -2.07 2.79
N GLY A 35 3.90 -1.37 3.12
CA GLY A 35 3.89 -0.39 4.19
C GLY A 35 4.85 0.76 3.92
N SER A 36 4.91 1.21 2.69
CA SER A 36 5.79 2.27 2.25
C SER A 36 5.06 3.60 2.15
N ALA A 37 5.67 4.66 2.68
CA ALA A 37 5.32 6.02 2.32
C ALA A 37 5.80 6.33 0.90
N ILE A 38 5.47 7.54 0.41
CA ILE A 38 5.94 8.03 -0.89
C ILE A 38 7.40 8.46 -0.74
N PRO A 39 8.31 7.93 -1.55
CA PRO A 39 9.72 8.31 -1.52
C PRO A 39 9.96 9.64 -2.26
N GLU A 40 11.03 10.34 -1.86
CA GLU A 40 11.56 11.47 -2.60
C GLU A 40 12.33 11.02 -3.84
N THR A 41 13.14 9.99 -3.67
CA THR A 41 13.93 9.41 -4.76
C THR A 41 14.06 7.91 -4.65
N ILE A 42 14.14 7.26 -5.81
CA ILE A 42 14.53 5.85 -5.94
C ILE A 42 15.65 5.75 -6.95
N THR A 43 16.68 4.96 -6.61
CA THR A 43 17.74 4.61 -7.57
C THR A 43 17.90 3.10 -7.68
N ILE A 44 18.34 2.64 -8.85
CA ILE A 44 18.78 1.25 -9.09
C ILE A 44 20.22 1.32 -9.57
N ASN A 45 21.16 0.76 -8.83
CA ASN A 45 22.60 0.84 -9.08
C ASN A 45 23.06 2.30 -9.32
N GLY A 46 22.56 3.24 -8.50
CA GLY A 46 22.88 4.67 -8.56
C GLY A 46 22.14 5.46 -9.65
N ASN A 47 21.38 4.81 -10.55
CA ASN A 47 20.61 5.50 -11.58
C ASN A 47 19.17 5.72 -11.11
N LYS A 48 18.61 6.91 -11.37
CA LYS A 48 17.22 7.23 -11.03
C LYS A 48 16.26 6.21 -11.65
N ALA A 49 15.31 5.75 -10.85
CA ALA A 49 14.31 4.78 -11.25
C ALA A 49 12.89 5.31 -11.02
N GLU A 50 11.98 4.86 -11.88
CA GLU A 50 10.54 5.09 -11.73
C GLU A 50 9.91 4.00 -10.87
N TYR A 51 8.78 4.32 -10.25
CA TYR A 51 7.99 3.39 -9.46
C TYR A 51 6.49 3.59 -9.70
N GLU A 52 5.72 2.57 -9.40
CA GLU A 52 4.26 2.61 -9.31
C GLU A 52 3.87 2.57 -7.82
N TYR A 53 2.91 3.39 -7.40
CA TYR A 53 2.36 3.34 -6.05
C TYR A 53 1.01 2.64 -6.05
N ILE A 54 0.90 1.56 -5.27
CA ILE A 54 -0.32 0.78 -5.13
C ILE A 54 -1.04 1.28 -3.87
N GLY A 55 -1.96 2.23 -4.06
CA GLY A 55 -2.58 2.97 -2.95
C GLY A 55 -3.37 2.10 -1.98
N ASP A 56 -4.13 1.10 -2.46
CA ASP A 56 -4.93 0.19 -1.62
C ASP A 56 -4.10 -0.81 -0.80
N GLU A 57 -2.80 -0.92 -1.10
CA GLU A 57 -1.86 -1.76 -0.37
C GLU A 57 -0.81 -0.96 0.41
N LEU A 58 -0.77 0.36 0.27
CA LEU A 58 0.29 1.23 0.77
C LEU A 58 1.67 0.68 0.35
N ALA A 59 1.85 0.41 -0.94
CA ALA A 59 3.03 -0.28 -1.43
C ALA A 59 3.67 0.40 -2.63
N LEU A 60 5.01 0.38 -2.68
CA LEU A 60 5.77 0.72 -3.87
C LEU A 60 5.97 -0.54 -4.73
N LEU A 61 5.85 -0.40 -6.03
CA LEU A 61 6.25 -1.40 -7.01
C LEU A 61 7.34 -0.82 -7.89
N ILE A 62 8.56 -1.35 -7.75
CA ILE A 62 9.75 -0.93 -8.50
C ILE A 62 10.06 -2.02 -9.51
N THR A 63 10.14 -1.66 -10.78
CA THR A 63 10.50 -2.58 -11.84
C THR A 63 11.97 -2.38 -12.23
N ILE A 64 12.79 -3.41 -12.00
CA ILE A 64 14.15 -3.48 -12.53
C ILE A 64 14.04 -4.05 -13.95
N PRO A 65 14.48 -3.33 -15.00
CA PRO A 65 14.45 -3.82 -16.37
C PRO A 65 15.18 -5.15 -16.52
N GLN A 66 14.97 -5.82 -17.64
CA GLN A 66 15.68 -7.06 -17.95
C GLN A 66 17.20 -6.87 -17.81
N THR A 67 17.80 -7.66 -16.95
CA THR A 67 19.21 -7.54 -16.56
C THR A 67 19.82 -8.90 -16.22
N ILE A 68 21.14 -8.99 -16.33
CA ILE A 68 21.90 -10.21 -16.08
C ILE A 68 21.70 -10.68 -14.63
N CYS A 69 21.36 -11.96 -14.46
CA CYS A 69 21.10 -12.55 -13.15
C CYS A 69 22.34 -12.69 -12.26
N ASP A 70 23.54 -12.74 -12.85
CA ASP A 70 24.79 -12.94 -12.12
C ASP A 70 25.38 -11.66 -11.49
N GLN A 71 24.72 -10.53 -11.69
CA GLN A 71 25.11 -9.26 -11.10
C GLN A 71 24.19 -8.88 -9.94
N GLU A 72 24.75 -8.30 -8.91
CA GLU A 72 24.00 -7.70 -7.84
C GLU A 72 23.23 -6.46 -8.31
N LYS A 73 22.06 -6.21 -7.73
CA LYS A 73 21.26 -5.04 -7.95
C LYS A 73 20.98 -4.39 -6.59
N THR A 74 21.35 -3.13 -6.47
CA THR A 74 21.10 -2.32 -5.27
C THR A 74 20.03 -1.29 -5.60
N ILE A 75 18.94 -1.33 -4.86
CA ILE A 75 17.84 -0.36 -4.92
C ILE A 75 17.93 0.50 -3.67
N GLU A 76 18.05 1.80 -3.84
CA GLU A 76 18.06 2.76 -2.76
C GLU A 76 16.80 3.60 -2.81
N ILE A 77 16.11 3.70 -1.69
CA ILE A 77 14.85 4.41 -1.53
C ILE A 77 15.03 5.44 -0.43
N GLN A 78 14.98 6.71 -0.81
CA GLN A 78 15.05 7.84 0.10
C GLN A 78 13.66 8.37 0.37
N TYR A 79 13.28 8.44 1.66
CA TYR A 79 12.02 9.01 2.11
C TYR A 79 12.21 10.42 2.66
N PRO A 80 11.13 11.23 2.69
CA PRO A 80 11.11 12.49 3.43
C PRO A 80 11.46 12.28 4.91
N THR A 81 12.03 13.30 5.53
CA THR A 81 12.33 13.26 6.97
C THR A 81 11.08 13.22 7.85
N SER A 82 9.97 13.75 7.35
CA SER A 82 8.67 13.71 8.03
C SER A 82 7.66 12.94 7.19
N ILE A 83 7.36 11.72 7.61
CA ILE A 83 6.31 10.87 7.04
C ILE A 83 5.35 10.43 8.16
N PRO A 84 4.06 10.21 7.87
CA PRO A 84 3.15 9.61 8.83
C PRO A 84 3.63 8.23 9.25
N GLU A 85 3.53 7.93 10.52
CA GLU A 85 3.80 6.58 10.99
C GLU A 85 2.80 5.58 10.41
N LEU A 86 3.28 4.53 9.77
CA LEU A 86 2.51 3.42 9.26
C LEU A 86 2.55 2.23 10.23
N ASN A 87 2.33 2.53 11.51
CA ASN A 87 2.29 1.56 12.62
C ASN A 87 0.87 1.04 12.89
N ASP A 88 0.68 0.37 14.03
CA ASP A 88 -0.61 -0.11 14.56
C ASP A 88 -1.48 -0.88 13.56
N GLY A 89 -0.83 -1.54 12.60
CA GLY A 89 -1.52 -2.37 11.60
C GLY A 89 -2.26 -1.58 10.51
N ILE A 90 -1.97 -0.28 10.34
CA ILE A 90 -2.65 0.59 9.36
C ILE A 90 -2.66 0.01 7.95
N VAL A 91 -1.56 -0.61 7.51
CA VAL A 91 -1.48 -1.27 6.19
C VAL A 91 -2.55 -2.34 6.04
N SER A 92 -2.74 -3.16 7.10
CA SER A 92 -3.77 -4.19 7.12
C SER A 92 -5.18 -3.60 7.20
N GLN A 93 -5.37 -2.54 7.99
CA GLN A 93 -6.65 -1.82 8.13
C GLN A 93 -7.05 -1.22 6.78
N PHE A 94 -6.14 -0.54 6.12
CA PHE A 94 -6.35 0.09 4.83
C PHE A 94 -6.76 -0.93 3.75
N LYS A 95 -5.99 -2.01 3.62
CA LYS A 95 -6.27 -3.10 2.68
C LYS A 95 -7.59 -3.82 2.97
N ARG A 96 -7.91 -4.06 4.24
CA ARG A 96 -9.18 -4.68 4.65
C ARG A 96 -10.35 -3.76 4.36
N PHE A 97 -10.22 -2.47 4.65
CA PHE A 97 -11.26 -1.49 4.39
C PHE A 97 -11.57 -1.41 2.89
N SER A 98 -10.55 -1.25 2.04
CA SER A 98 -10.71 -1.19 0.58
C SER A 98 -11.45 -2.42 0.03
N LYS A 99 -11.10 -3.62 0.49
CA LYS A 99 -11.80 -4.85 0.11
C LYS A 99 -13.22 -4.94 0.66
N ALA A 100 -13.42 -4.54 1.92
CA ALA A 100 -14.72 -4.63 2.57
C ALA A 100 -15.73 -3.66 1.95
N ILE A 101 -15.32 -2.43 1.61
CA ILE A 101 -16.23 -1.46 0.98
C ILE A 101 -16.64 -1.90 -0.42
N THR A 102 -15.72 -2.46 -1.20
CA THR A 102 -16.02 -3.05 -2.50
C THR A 102 -17.02 -4.21 -2.35
N ALA A 103 -16.78 -5.13 -1.42
CA ALA A 103 -17.67 -6.26 -1.17
C ALA A 103 -19.04 -5.81 -0.64
N LEU A 104 -19.10 -4.75 0.17
CA LEU A 104 -20.36 -4.18 0.66
C LEU A 104 -21.26 -3.71 -0.50
N LYS A 105 -20.69 -3.06 -1.51
CA LYS A 105 -21.41 -2.62 -2.70
C LYS A 105 -22.01 -3.80 -3.51
N TYR A 106 -21.36 -4.96 -3.49
CA TYR A 106 -21.93 -6.17 -4.09
C TYR A 106 -23.02 -6.82 -3.22
N ARG A 107 -22.90 -6.72 -1.89
CA ARG A 107 -23.90 -7.27 -0.96
C ARG A 107 -25.17 -6.43 -0.91
N ASP A 108 -25.05 -5.15 -1.16
CA ASP A 108 -26.13 -4.17 -1.17
C ASP A 108 -25.98 -3.27 -2.40
N ALA A 109 -26.49 -3.77 -3.53
CA ALA A 109 -26.34 -3.10 -4.82
C ALA A 109 -27.02 -1.72 -4.92
N GLY A 110 -27.91 -1.41 -3.97
CA GLY A 110 -28.57 -0.11 -3.87
C GLY A 110 -27.87 0.88 -2.91
N ILE A 111 -26.75 0.49 -2.31
CA ILE A 111 -26.10 1.32 -1.29
C ILE A 111 -25.59 2.64 -1.87
N VAL A 112 -25.96 3.73 -1.23
CA VAL A 112 -25.39 5.06 -1.44
C VAL A 112 -24.53 5.38 -0.22
N LEU A 113 -23.22 5.53 -0.43
CA LEU A 113 -22.31 5.83 0.67
C LEU A 113 -22.54 7.23 1.21
N THR A 114 -22.53 7.36 2.53
CA THR A 114 -22.47 8.68 3.19
C THR A 114 -21.18 9.41 2.78
N PRO A 115 -21.14 10.77 2.86
CA PRO A 115 -19.94 11.52 2.52
C PRO A 115 -18.68 11.03 3.24
N ALA A 116 -18.80 10.68 4.52
CA ALA A 116 -17.68 10.18 5.32
C ALA A 116 -17.19 8.81 4.84
N MET A 117 -18.10 7.86 4.57
CA MET A 117 -17.75 6.56 4.02
C MET A 117 -17.13 6.68 2.62
N GLY A 118 -17.70 7.53 1.77
CA GLY A 118 -17.16 7.80 0.43
C GLY A 118 -15.79 8.45 0.46
N ALA A 119 -15.57 9.42 1.35
CA ALA A 119 -14.25 10.04 1.53
C ALA A 119 -13.21 9.03 2.02
N THR A 120 -13.58 8.11 2.91
CA THR A 120 -12.68 7.05 3.38
C THR A 120 -12.35 6.06 2.27
N GLU A 121 -13.31 5.68 1.45
CA GLU A 121 -13.08 4.85 0.26
C GLU A 121 -12.14 5.54 -0.74
N ALA A 122 -12.39 6.84 -0.98
CA ALA A 122 -11.60 7.61 -1.93
C ALA A 122 -10.12 7.73 -1.57
N THR A 123 -9.75 7.55 -0.29
CA THR A 123 -8.33 7.64 0.14
C THR A 123 -7.44 6.65 -0.61
N SER A 124 -7.88 5.41 -0.81
CA SER A 124 -7.09 4.38 -1.50
C SER A 124 -6.90 4.68 -2.98
N ILE A 125 -7.96 5.15 -3.63
CA ILE A 125 -7.94 5.52 -5.04
C ILE A 125 -7.06 6.77 -5.22
N ALA A 126 -7.26 7.77 -4.37
CA ALA A 126 -6.50 9.02 -4.42
C ALA A 126 -5.00 8.78 -4.22
N LEU A 127 -4.59 7.89 -3.31
CA LEU A 127 -3.19 7.55 -3.10
C LEU A 127 -2.52 6.96 -4.34
N THR A 128 -3.25 6.24 -5.18
CA THR A 128 -2.72 5.70 -6.43
C THR A 128 -2.47 6.79 -7.47
N TYR A 129 -3.36 7.79 -7.56
CA TYR A 129 -3.32 8.81 -8.61
C TYR A 129 -2.78 10.17 -8.18
N SER A 130 -2.72 10.43 -6.87
CA SER A 130 -2.26 11.67 -6.26
C SER A 130 -1.36 11.39 -5.06
N PRO A 131 -0.22 10.68 -5.26
CA PRO A 131 0.66 10.27 -4.18
C PRO A 131 1.25 11.45 -3.38
N GLU A 132 1.32 12.64 -3.96
CA GLU A 132 1.75 13.87 -3.29
C GLU A 132 0.86 14.25 -2.09
N ARG A 133 -0.38 13.76 -2.04
CA ARG A 133 -1.33 13.96 -0.94
C ARG A 133 -1.21 12.88 0.15
N PHE A 134 -0.18 12.06 0.14
CA PHE A 134 -0.03 10.89 1.01
C PHE A 134 -0.32 11.21 2.49
N ASN A 135 0.32 12.24 3.04
CA ASN A 135 0.20 12.60 4.46
C ASN A 135 -1.26 12.94 4.82
N GLU A 136 -1.90 13.78 4.01
CA GLU A 136 -3.30 14.19 4.20
C GLU A 136 -4.26 12.98 4.14
N LEU A 137 -4.07 12.12 3.15
CA LEU A 137 -4.94 10.97 2.91
C LEU A 137 -4.80 9.91 4.01
N ILE A 138 -3.59 9.66 4.49
CA ILE A 138 -3.34 8.73 5.60
C ILE A 138 -3.98 9.24 6.90
N GLU A 139 -3.82 10.53 7.23
CA GLU A 139 -4.43 11.10 8.43
C GLU A 139 -5.97 11.13 8.32
N THR A 140 -6.50 11.39 7.13
CA THR A 140 -7.95 11.29 6.89
C THR A 140 -8.45 9.86 7.10
N PHE A 141 -7.75 8.87 6.56
CA PHE A 141 -8.11 7.47 6.79
C PHE A 141 -8.08 7.09 8.27
N LYS A 142 -7.00 7.40 8.99
CA LYS A 142 -6.85 7.11 10.43
C LYS A 142 -8.01 7.70 11.23
N ARG A 143 -8.31 8.98 11.03
CA ARG A 143 -9.41 9.67 11.71
C ARG A 143 -10.76 9.00 11.43
N ASN A 144 -11.08 8.75 10.17
CA ASN A 144 -12.35 8.14 9.79
C ASN A 144 -12.44 6.68 10.26
N TYR A 145 -11.34 5.92 10.16
CA TYR A 145 -11.30 4.55 10.66
C TYR A 145 -11.58 4.48 12.17
N SER A 146 -11.06 5.43 12.96
CA SER A 146 -11.34 5.48 14.41
C SER A 146 -12.81 5.75 14.74
N GLN A 147 -13.56 6.39 13.83
CA GLN A 147 -14.98 6.74 13.98
C GLN A 147 -15.93 5.75 13.26
N MET A 148 -15.42 4.59 12.85
CA MET A 148 -16.18 3.65 12.03
C MET A 148 -17.54 3.22 12.62
N PRO A 149 -17.69 2.97 13.93
CA PRO A 149 -18.99 2.61 14.49
C PRO A 149 -20.06 3.69 14.28
N GLU A 150 -19.70 4.96 14.43
CA GLU A 150 -20.58 6.11 14.23
C GLU A 150 -20.92 6.27 12.74
N MET A 151 -19.92 6.15 11.87
CA MET A 151 -20.11 6.23 10.42
C MET A 151 -21.06 5.15 9.89
N LEU A 152 -20.99 3.93 10.43
CA LEU A 152 -21.92 2.85 10.06
C LEU A 152 -23.36 3.09 10.54
N LYS A 153 -23.55 3.74 11.69
CA LYS A 153 -24.89 4.17 12.14
C LYS A 153 -25.49 5.20 11.19
N GLU A 154 -24.70 6.18 10.76
CA GLU A 154 -25.12 7.19 9.77
C GLU A 154 -25.39 6.57 8.41
N GLN A 155 -24.64 5.53 8.01
CA GLN A 155 -24.82 4.80 6.76
C GLN A 155 -26.15 4.03 6.72
N LYS A 156 -26.82 3.81 7.87
CA LYS A 156 -28.11 3.11 8.00
C LYS A 156 -28.10 1.70 7.37
N LEU A 157 -26.99 1.01 7.48
CA LEU A 157 -26.90 -0.39 7.10
C LEU A 157 -27.83 -1.25 7.98
N ASN A 158 -28.38 -2.31 7.41
CA ASN A 158 -29.02 -3.32 8.26
C ASN A 158 -27.99 -3.96 9.20
N GLU A 159 -28.46 -4.53 10.29
CA GLU A 159 -27.61 -5.06 11.34
C GLU A 159 -26.62 -6.13 10.83
N ALA A 160 -27.08 -7.02 9.95
CA ALA A 160 -26.25 -8.08 9.40
C ALA A 160 -25.08 -7.53 8.56
N ASN A 161 -25.34 -6.51 7.73
CA ASN A 161 -24.30 -5.87 6.93
C ASN A 161 -23.34 -5.04 7.82
N SER A 162 -23.84 -4.36 8.86
CA SER A 162 -23.00 -3.63 9.81
C SER A 162 -22.05 -4.56 10.56
N GLN A 163 -22.56 -5.65 11.14
CA GLN A 163 -21.75 -6.64 11.84
C GLN A 163 -20.73 -7.30 10.92
N TRP A 164 -21.16 -7.68 9.69
CA TRP A 164 -20.26 -8.24 8.71
C TRP A 164 -19.13 -7.27 8.35
N PHE A 165 -19.46 -6.00 8.09
CA PHE A 165 -18.48 -4.98 7.70
C PHE A 165 -17.43 -4.76 8.80
N MET A 166 -17.86 -4.58 10.05
CA MET A 166 -16.96 -4.42 11.19
C MET A 166 -16.00 -5.61 11.34
N LYS A 167 -16.51 -6.83 11.17
CA LYS A 167 -15.69 -8.04 11.17
C LYS A 167 -14.72 -8.07 9.98
N ALA A 168 -15.17 -7.70 8.79
CA ALA A 168 -14.36 -7.70 7.57
C ALA A 168 -13.18 -6.74 7.65
N ILE A 169 -13.38 -5.53 8.20
CA ILE A 169 -12.30 -4.56 8.40
C ILE A 169 -11.39 -4.91 9.58
N GLY A 170 -11.79 -5.86 10.43
CA GLY A 170 -11.03 -6.26 11.61
C GLY A 170 -11.07 -5.20 12.72
N TRP A 171 -12.17 -4.47 12.82
CA TRP A 171 -12.36 -3.49 13.88
C TRP A 171 -12.22 -4.14 15.27
N LYS A 172 -11.42 -3.53 16.12
CA LYS A 172 -11.26 -3.89 17.53
C LYS A 172 -11.59 -2.65 18.36
N LYS A 173 -12.42 -2.85 19.39
CA LYS A 173 -12.66 -1.83 20.41
C LYS A 173 -11.39 -1.54 21.19
#